data_2b843622273c6c0bdafa97680ee1e6d3
#
_entry.id   2b843622273c6c0bdafa97680ee1e6d3
#
_cell.length_a   1.000
_cell.length_b   1.000
_cell.length_c   1.000
_cell.angle_alpha   90.00
_cell.angle_beta   90.00
_cell.angle_gamma   90.00
#
_symmetry.space_group_name_H-M   'P 1'
#
loop_
_entity.id
_entity.type
_entity.pdbx_description
1 polymer ?
#
loop_
_entity_poly.entity_id
_entity_poly.type
_entity_poly.pdbx_seq_one_letter_code
_entity_poly.pdbx_strand_id
1 'polypeptide(L)'
;MERALELARLGLGRVAPNPLVGAVLVQDGMILGEGYHEVFGGPHAEVRAVEDALRRGNEQRLKSSTLFVNLEPCSHHGKTPPCTDLILRYGIPKVVVANTDPFPAVNGTGIECLRAAGVEVQVGIEAEAGRWLNRRFFKFHVANRPWILLKWAASLDGFLGAKTNDP
;
A
#
# COMPACT_ATOMS: atom_id res chain seq x y z
N MET A 1 3.86 4.00 10.70
CA MET A 1 3.43 4.22 9.32
C MET A 1 4.61 4.51 8.37
N GLU A 2 5.57 5.33 8.75
CA GLU A 2 6.76 5.61 7.93
C GLU A 2 7.43 4.34 7.40
N ARG A 3 7.65 3.34 8.28
CA ARG A 3 8.23 2.06 7.86
C ARG A 3 7.39 1.33 6.79
N ALA A 4 6.06 1.38 6.88
CA ALA A 4 5.18 0.80 5.86
C ALA A 4 5.34 1.52 4.51
N LEU A 5 5.48 2.85 4.53
CA LEU A 5 5.73 3.66 3.33
C LEU A 5 7.12 3.39 2.71
N GLU A 6 8.15 3.18 3.53
CA GLU A 6 9.48 2.77 3.06
C GLU A 6 9.44 1.44 2.33
N LEU A 7 8.80 0.43 2.94
CA LEU A 7 8.63 -0.90 2.36
C LEU A 7 7.84 -0.83 1.04
N ALA A 8 6.75 -0.06 1.01
CA ALA A 8 5.94 0.11 -0.19
C ALA A 8 6.77 0.60 -1.41
N ARG A 9 7.76 1.48 -1.18
CA ARG A 9 8.65 1.98 -2.25
C ARG A 9 9.46 0.89 -2.94
N LEU A 10 9.75 -0.22 -2.24
CA LEU A 10 10.52 -1.34 -2.80
C LEU A 10 9.77 -2.05 -3.94
N GLY A 11 8.44 -1.90 -4.01
CA GLY A 11 7.61 -2.40 -5.10
C GLY A 11 7.64 -1.57 -6.39
N LEU A 12 8.31 -0.39 -6.36
CA LEU A 12 8.31 0.54 -7.49
C LEU A 12 8.84 -0.12 -8.78
N GLY A 13 8.07 0.05 -9.87
CA GLY A 13 8.41 -0.50 -11.18
C GLY A 13 7.96 -1.95 -11.40
N ARG A 14 7.49 -2.68 -10.37
CA ARG A 14 7.15 -4.09 -10.46
C ARG A 14 5.67 -4.43 -10.19
N VAL A 15 4.93 -3.52 -9.57
CA VAL A 15 3.55 -3.79 -9.14
C VAL A 15 2.48 -3.17 -10.05
N ALA A 16 2.85 -2.27 -10.98
CA ALA A 16 1.88 -1.60 -11.84
C ALA A 16 1.00 -2.61 -12.61
N PRO A 17 -0.32 -2.35 -12.74
CA PRO A 17 -1.05 -1.13 -12.36
C PRO A 17 -1.45 -1.04 -10.87
N ASN A 18 -1.14 -2.04 -10.06
CA ASN A 18 -1.45 -2.06 -8.62
C ASN A 18 -0.73 -0.92 -7.87
N PRO A 19 -1.29 -0.47 -6.74
CA PRO A 19 -0.65 0.51 -5.87
C PRO A 19 0.58 -0.06 -5.16
N LEU A 20 1.45 0.84 -4.71
CA LEU A 20 2.57 0.54 -3.83
C LEU A 20 2.03 0.38 -2.41
N VAL A 21 2.10 -0.83 -1.86
CA VAL A 21 1.60 -1.13 -0.52
C VAL A 21 2.69 -1.78 0.32
N GLY A 22 2.82 -1.31 1.55
CA GLY A 22 3.66 -1.89 2.59
C GLY A 22 2.87 -2.05 3.87
N ALA A 23 3.21 -3.06 4.64
CA ALA A 23 2.53 -3.43 5.87
C ALA A 23 3.54 -3.80 6.97
N VAL A 24 3.24 -3.40 8.20
CA VAL A 24 4.09 -3.66 9.37
C VAL A 24 3.21 -4.05 10.55
N LEU A 25 3.51 -5.18 11.16
CA LEU A 25 2.88 -5.66 12.39
C LEU A 25 3.73 -5.26 13.59
N VAL A 26 3.14 -4.56 14.56
CA VAL A 26 3.85 -4.04 15.73
C VAL A 26 3.13 -4.43 17.01
N GLN A 27 3.89 -4.81 18.03
CA GLN A 27 3.41 -4.96 19.40
C GLN A 27 4.47 -4.36 20.35
N ASP A 28 4.04 -3.51 21.28
CA ASP A 28 4.91 -2.90 22.31
C ASP A 28 6.18 -2.27 21.73
N GLY A 29 6.05 -1.57 20.60
CA GLY A 29 7.17 -0.93 19.90
C GLY A 29 8.07 -1.88 19.09
N MET A 30 7.84 -3.19 19.15
CA MET A 30 8.61 -4.18 18.40
C MET A 30 7.91 -4.57 17.09
N ILE A 31 8.66 -4.64 15.99
CA ILE A 31 8.19 -5.15 14.72
C ILE A 31 8.13 -6.69 14.80
N LEU A 32 6.94 -7.24 14.71
CA LEU A 32 6.69 -8.70 14.68
C LEU A 32 6.91 -9.29 13.30
N GLY A 33 6.52 -8.55 12.26
CA GLY A 33 6.67 -8.91 10.86
C GLY A 33 6.39 -7.71 9.96
N GLU A 34 6.97 -7.73 8.79
CA GLU A 34 6.83 -6.65 7.80
C GLU A 34 6.83 -7.21 6.38
N GLY A 35 6.21 -6.47 5.46
CA GLY A 35 6.15 -6.90 4.07
C GLY A 35 5.64 -5.80 3.14
N TYR A 36 5.74 -6.04 1.85
CA TYR A 36 5.25 -5.14 0.82
C TYR A 36 4.73 -5.93 -0.39
N HIS A 37 3.94 -5.28 -1.21
CA HIS A 37 3.51 -5.85 -2.49
C HIS A 37 4.71 -5.83 -3.45
N GLU A 38 5.26 -7.01 -3.75
CA GLU A 38 6.56 -7.14 -4.43
C GLU A 38 6.42 -7.10 -5.96
N VAL A 39 5.36 -7.68 -6.49
CA VAL A 39 5.15 -7.84 -7.93
C VAL A 39 3.67 -7.96 -8.26
N PHE A 40 3.28 -7.43 -9.42
CA PHE A 40 1.90 -7.54 -9.91
C PHE A 40 1.40 -8.99 -9.92
N GLY A 41 0.20 -9.22 -9.33
CA GLY A 41 -0.40 -10.54 -9.20
C GLY A 41 0.16 -11.41 -8.07
N GLY A 42 1.19 -10.94 -7.37
CA GLY A 42 1.73 -11.60 -6.17
C GLY A 42 0.92 -11.29 -4.91
N PRO A 43 1.34 -11.86 -3.75
CA PRO A 43 0.71 -11.60 -2.46
C PRO A 43 0.69 -10.11 -2.08
N HIS A 44 -0.36 -9.69 -1.39
CA HIS A 44 -0.46 -8.34 -0.84
C HIS A 44 0.50 -8.14 0.33
N ALA A 45 0.74 -6.87 0.68
CA ALA A 45 1.67 -6.49 1.74
C ALA A 45 1.31 -7.08 3.10
N GLU A 46 0.02 -7.13 3.42
CA GLU A 46 -0.52 -7.69 4.66
C GLU A 46 -0.21 -9.19 4.78
N VAL A 47 -0.35 -9.93 3.66
CA VAL A 47 -0.01 -11.36 3.60
C VAL A 47 1.48 -11.53 3.89
N ARG A 48 2.34 -10.74 3.24
CA ARG A 48 3.78 -10.79 3.45
C ARG A 48 4.18 -10.43 4.88
N ALA A 49 3.53 -9.44 5.49
CA ALA A 49 3.80 -9.06 6.88
C ALA A 49 3.41 -10.17 7.86
N VAL A 50 2.28 -10.85 7.64
CA VAL A 50 1.87 -12.01 8.45
C VAL A 50 2.83 -13.17 8.23
N GLU A 51 3.16 -13.53 6.98
CA GLU A 51 4.13 -14.59 6.67
C GLU A 51 5.49 -14.36 7.36
N ASP A 52 5.97 -13.10 7.37
CA ASP A 52 7.20 -12.73 8.05
C ASP A 52 7.08 -12.87 9.56
N ALA A 53 5.95 -12.47 10.16
CA ALA A 53 5.69 -12.63 11.59
C ALA A 53 5.68 -14.12 11.98
N LEU A 54 5.03 -14.98 11.18
CA LEU A 54 5.00 -16.43 11.42
C LEU A 54 6.41 -17.04 11.33
N ARG A 55 7.19 -16.68 10.31
CA ARG A 55 8.57 -17.14 10.16
C ARG A 55 9.46 -16.74 11.33
N ARG A 56 9.20 -15.58 11.96
CA ARG A 56 9.89 -15.11 13.16
C ARG A 56 9.35 -15.73 14.47
N GLY A 57 8.36 -16.63 14.40
CA GLY A 57 7.75 -17.28 15.58
C GLY A 57 6.80 -16.38 16.38
N ASN A 58 6.28 -15.30 15.77
CA ASN A 58 5.44 -14.31 16.44
C ASN A 58 3.92 -14.56 16.32
N GLU A 59 3.49 -15.75 15.89
CA GLU A 59 2.07 -16.05 15.61
C GLU A 59 1.14 -15.66 16.77
N GLN A 60 1.45 -16.10 17.99
CA GLN A 60 0.61 -15.85 19.16
C GLN A 60 0.50 -14.36 19.53
N ARG A 61 1.49 -13.57 19.13
CA ARG A 61 1.56 -12.13 19.39
C ARG A 61 0.69 -11.30 18.45
N LEU A 62 0.24 -11.87 17.33
CA LEU A 62 -0.63 -11.19 16.36
C LEU A 62 -1.94 -10.74 17.00
N LYS A 63 -2.49 -11.51 17.95
CA LYS A 63 -3.74 -11.21 18.67
C LYS A 63 -3.66 -9.97 19.59
N SER A 64 -2.49 -9.42 19.80
CA SER A 64 -2.27 -8.18 20.57
C SER A 64 -1.42 -7.18 19.79
N SER A 65 -1.33 -7.33 18.48
CA SER A 65 -0.57 -6.44 17.61
C SER A 65 -1.43 -5.34 16.96
N THR A 66 -0.75 -4.35 16.41
CA THR A 66 -1.33 -3.36 15.50
C THR A 66 -0.74 -3.55 14.12
N LEU A 67 -1.59 -3.67 13.11
CA LEU A 67 -1.17 -3.64 11.71
C LEU A 67 -1.16 -2.21 11.20
N PHE A 68 -0.03 -1.75 10.69
CA PHE A 68 0.11 -0.50 9.95
C PHE A 68 0.19 -0.80 8.46
N VAL A 69 -0.67 -0.19 7.67
CA VAL A 69 -0.71 -0.36 6.21
C VAL A 69 -1.00 0.98 5.54
N ASN A 70 -0.29 1.30 4.46
CA ASN A 70 -0.43 2.63 3.83
C ASN A 70 -1.65 2.76 2.91
N LEU A 71 -2.36 1.67 2.62
CA LEU A 71 -3.61 1.67 1.86
C LEU A 71 -4.61 0.71 2.50
N GLU A 72 -5.89 0.99 2.36
CA GLU A 72 -6.99 0.19 2.87
C GLU A 72 -6.87 -1.29 2.49
N PRO A 73 -6.97 -2.24 3.45
CA PRO A 73 -7.02 -3.66 3.16
C PRO A 73 -8.23 -4.05 2.31
N CYS A 74 -8.01 -4.85 1.27
CA CYS A 74 -9.09 -5.28 0.39
C CYS A 74 -10.09 -6.19 1.10
N SER A 75 -11.39 -6.05 0.74
CA SER A 75 -12.51 -6.85 1.25
C SER A 75 -13.17 -7.73 0.19
N HIS A 76 -12.76 -7.63 -1.07
CA HIS A 76 -13.32 -8.42 -2.16
C HIS A 76 -12.44 -9.62 -2.50
N HIS A 77 -13.07 -10.72 -2.91
CA HIS A 77 -12.37 -11.88 -3.43
C HIS A 77 -11.87 -11.58 -4.85
N GLY A 78 -10.54 -11.57 -4.99
CA GLY A 78 -9.87 -11.50 -6.28
C GLY A 78 -9.23 -12.84 -6.63
N LYS A 79 -7.97 -12.81 -7.06
CA LYS A 79 -7.15 -14.03 -7.26
C LYS A 79 -6.76 -14.69 -5.94
N THR A 80 -6.77 -13.93 -4.85
CA THR A 80 -6.47 -14.36 -3.48
C THR A 80 -7.61 -13.98 -2.55
N PRO A 81 -7.76 -14.66 -1.39
CA PRO A 81 -8.70 -14.24 -0.35
C PRO A 81 -8.46 -12.79 0.09
N PRO A 82 -9.50 -12.07 0.56
CA PRO A 82 -9.36 -10.70 1.03
C PRO A 82 -8.38 -10.55 2.19
N CYS A 83 -7.66 -9.41 2.24
CA CYS A 83 -6.79 -9.10 3.37
C CYS A 83 -7.58 -8.88 4.67
N THR A 84 -8.83 -8.43 4.59
CA THR A 84 -9.73 -8.37 5.76
C THR A 84 -9.91 -9.74 6.41
N ASP A 85 -10.12 -10.80 5.63
CA ASP A 85 -10.27 -12.16 6.15
C ASP A 85 -8.99 -12.65 6.83
N LEU A 86 -7.82 -12.32 6.28
CA LEU A 86 -6.53 -12.62 6.88
C LEU A 86 -6.40 -11.95 8.25
N ILE A 87 -6.71 -10.65 8.35
CA ILE A 87 -6.65 -9.86 9.57
C ILE A 87 -7.54 -10.48 10.66
N LEU A 88 -8.79 -10.82 10.30
CA LEU A 88 -9.75 -11.45 11.20
C LEU A 88 -9.32 -12.85 11.62
N ARG A 89 -8.82 -13.66 10.67
CA ARG A 89 -8.33 -15.02 10.93
C ARG A 89 -7.21 -15.06 11.98
N TYR A 90 -6.29 -14.13 11.93
CA TYR A 90 -5.20 -14.03 12.90
C TYR A 90 -5.56 -13.23 14.16
N GLY A 91 -6.78 -12.70 14.24
CA GLY A 91 -7.29 -11.98 15.39
C GLY A 91 -6.53 -10.68 15.66
N ILE A 92 -6.07 -9.98 14.62
CA ILE A 92 -5.36 -8.70 14.76
C ILE A 92 -6.38 -7.65 15.22
N PRO A 93 -6.25 -7.09 16.44
CA PRO A 93 -7.31 -6.28 17.03
C PRO A 93 -7.32 -4.82 16.54
N LYS A 94 -6.24 -4.37 15.96
CA LYS A 94 -6.09 -2.96 15.55
C LYS A 94 -5.39 -2.82 14.20
N VAL A 95 -5.96 -1.95 13.35
CA VAL A 95 -5.40 -1.60 12.04
C VAL A 95 -5.29 -0.08 11.91
N VAL A 96 -4.13 0.39 11.50
CA VAL A 96 -3.85 1.80 11.19
C VAL A 96 -3.62 1.93 9.70
N VAL A 97 -4.47 2.72 9.05
CA VAL A 97 -4.48 2.90 7.59
C VAL A 97 -4.08 4.33 7.25
N ALA A 98 -3.17 4.54 6.30
CA ALA A 98 -2.88 5.90 5.85
C ALA A 98 -4.00 6.45 4.96
N ASN A 99 -4.42 5.71 3.96
CA ASN A 99 -5.43 6.15 2.99
C ASN A 99 -6.50 5.08 2.72
N THR A 100 -7.74 5.52 2.60
CA THR A 100 -8.81 4.73 1.97
C THR A 100 -8.46 4.47 0.51
N ASP A 101 -8.78 3.30 0.00
CA ASP A 101 -8.56 2.96 -1.40
C ASP A 101 -9.57 3.71 -2.28
N PRO A 102 -9.12 4.48 -3.29
CA PRO A 102 -10.03 5.21 -4.18
C PRO A 102 -10.73 4.32 -5.22
N PHE A 103 -10.35 3.04 -5.32
CA PHE A 103 -10.99 2.12 -6.26
C PHE A 103 -12.43 1.83 -5.83
N PRO A 104 -13.44 2.07 -6.72
CA PRO A 104 -14.85 2.01 -6.33
C PRO A 104 -15.30 0.68 -5.70
N ALA A 105 -14.67 -0.43 -6.05
CA ALA A 105 -15.00 -1.75 -5.48
C ALA A 105 -14.43 -1.97 -4.06
N VAL A 106 -13.56 -1.08 -3.59
CA VAL A 106 -12.97 -1.12 -2.23
C VAL A 106 -13.48 0.05 -1.41
N ASN A 107 -13.11 1.24 -1.72
CA ASN A 107 -13.56 2.56 -1.23
C ASN A 107 -14.29 2.57 0.13
N GLY A 108 -13.60 2.17 1.17
CA GLY A 108 -14.11 2.13 2.55
C GLY A 108 -14.70 0.79 2.98
N THR A 109 -14.99 -0.11 2.05
CA THR A 109 -15.65 -1.40 2.38
C THR A 109 -14.77 -2.31 3.24
N GLY A 110 -13.44 -2.27 3.06
CA GLY A 110 -12.49 -3.00 3.90
C GLY A 110 -12.47 -2.49 5.33
N ILE A 111 -12.45 -1.17 5.50
CA ILE A 111 -12.48 -0.49 6.79
C ILE A 111 -13.80 -0.81 7.52
N GLU A 112 -14.95 -0.73 6.81
CA GLU A 112 -16.26 -1.04 7.37
C GLU A 112 -16.38 -2.50 7.80
N CYS A 113 -15.90 -3.43 6.96
CA CYS A 113 -15.85 -4.86 7.27
C CYS A 113 -15.07 -5.14 8.55
N LEU A 114 -13.87 -4.58 8.69
CA LEU A 114 -13.04 -4.74 9.88
C LEU A 114 -13.71 -4.16 11.14
N ARG A 115 -14.28 -2.95 11.05
CA ARG A 115 -15.01 -2.31 12.16
C ARG A 115 -16.23 -3.10 12.58
N ALA A 116 -17.02 -3.61 11.63
CA ALA A 116 -18.18 -4.45 11.90
C ALA A 116 -17.81 -5.75 12.62
N ALA A 117 -16.60 -6.27 12.39
CA ALA A 117 -16.05 -7.44 13.06
C ALA A 117 -15.36 -7.12 14.40
N GLY A 118 -15.40 -5.87 14.89
CA GLY A 118 -14.85 -5.45 16.17
C GLY A 118 -13.38 -5.05 16.14
N VAL A 119 -12.76 -4.93 14.98
CA VAL A 119 -11.38 -4.44 14.84
C VAL A 119 -11.37 -2.92 14.99
N GLU A 120 -10.47 -2.38 15.82
CA GLU A 120 -10.23 -0.94 15.90
C GLU A 120 -9.52 -0.47 14.62
N VAL A 121 -10.15 0.44 13.85
CA VAL A 121 -9.55 0.97 12.62
C VAL A 121 -9.37 2.48 12.71
N GLN A 122 -8.11 2.92 12.70
CA GLN A 122 -7.70 4.32 12.62
C GLN A 122 -7.27 4.64 11.19
N VAL A 123 -7.76 5.75 10.63
CA VAL A 123 -7.45 6.17 9.25
C VAL A 123 -6.84 7.56 9.26
N GLY A 124 -5.93 7.84 8.33
CA GLY A 124 -5.39 9.16 8.08
C GLY A 124 -3.97 9.41 8.58
N ILE A 125 -3.33 8.43 9.21
CA ILE A 125 -1.94 8.56 9.67
C ILE A 125 -0.99 8.53 8.47
N GLU A 126 -0.20 9.60 8.28
CA GLU A 126 0.68 9.81 7.11
C GLU A 126 -0.07 9.81 5.75
N ALA A 127 -1.31 10.29 5.76
CA ALA A 127 -2.19 10.23 4.59
C ALA A 127 -1.64 11.02 3.39
N GLU A 128 -0.97 12.15 3.61
CA GLU A 128 -0.37 12.95 2.53
C GLU A 128 0.80 12.20 1.88
N ALA A 129 1.70 11.64 2.69
CA ALA A 129 2.82 10.83 2.22
C ALA A 129 2.35 9.59 1.45
N GLY A 130 1.30 8.92 1.95
CA GLY A 130 0.67 7.78 1.28
C GLY A 130 0.07 8.14 -0.08
N ARG A 131 -0.66 9.27 -0.16
CA ARG A 131 -1.20 9.78 -1.43
C ARG A 131 -0.11 10.17 -2.40
N TRP A 132 0.94 10.83 -1.94
CA TRP A 132 2.07 11.20 -2.79
C TRP A 132 2.78 9.98 -3.35
N LEU A 133 3.02 8.96 -2.54
CA LEU A 133 3.62 7.71 -2.98
C LEU A 133 2.80 7.06 -4.09
N ASN A 134 1.49 6.99 -3.92
CA ASN A 134 0.55 6.37 -4.85
C ASN A 134 -0.16 7.37 -5.77
N ARG A 135 0.41 8.57 -6.01
CA ARG A 135 -0.23 9.66 -6.77
C ARG A 135 -0.74 9.27 -8.17
N ARG A 136 -0.09 8.29 -8.82
CA ARG A 136 -0.52 7.76 -10.14
C ARG A 136 -1.82 6.99 -10.01
N PHE A 137 -1.88 6.09 -9.02
CA PHE A 137 -3.04 5.28 -8.69
C PHE A 137 -4.23 6.15 -8.25
N PHE A 138 -4.02 7.06 -7.31
CA PHE A 138 -5.05 8.02 -6.87
C PHE A 138 -5.54 8.89 -8.02
N LYS A 139 -4.64 9.44 -8.85
CA LYS A 139 -5.03 10.29 -9.98
C LYS A 139 -5.91 9.54 -10.97
N PHE A 140 -5.57 8.29 -11.27
CA PHE A 140 -6.35 7.46 -12.17
C PHE A 140 -7.76 7.20 -11.62
N HIS A 141 -7.88 6.70 -10.39
CA HIS A 141 -9.18 6.30 -9.84
C HIS A 141 -10.07 7.48 -9.42
N VAL A 142 -9.51 8.58 -8.93
CA VAL A 142 -10.29 9.76 -8.50
C VAL A 142 -10.68 10.65 -9.68
N ALA A 143 -9.76 10.85 -10.63
CA ALA A 143 -9.97 11.82 -11.71
C ALA A 143 -10.17 11.17 -13.09
N ASN A 144 -10.12 9.84 -13.17
CA ASN A 144 -10.16 9.06 -14.42
C ASN A 144 -9.19 9.58 -15.49
N ARG A 145 -7.99 9.98 -15.04
CA ARG A 145 -6.95 10.57 -15.89
C ARG A 145 -5.58 9.99 -15.53
N PRO A 146 -4.69 9.77 -16.52
CA PRO A 146 -3.33 9.33 -16.25
C PRO A 146 -2.54 10.43 -15.50
N TRP A 147 -1.51 10.00 -14.78
CA TRP A 147 -0.47 10.89 -14.28
C TRP A 147 0.53 11.14 -15.41
N ILE A 148 0.61 12.37 -15.89
CA ILE A 148 1.50 12.77 -16.98
C ILE A 148 2.79 13.32 -16.38
N LEU A 149 3.93 12.77 -16.78
CA LEU A 149 5.26 13.24 -16.45
C LEU A 149 5.94 13.66 -17.76
N LEU A 150 6.20 14.95 -17.90
CA LEU A 150 7.00 15.48 -19.00
C LEU A 150 8.45 15.61 -18.53
N LYS A 151 9.35 15.03 -19.29
CA LYS A 151 10.79 15.16 -19.09
C LYS A 151 11.40 15.64 -20.40
N TRP A 152 12.09 16.75 -20.37
CA TRP A 152 12.82 17.27 -21.52
C TRP A 152 14.19 17.79 -21.08
N ALA A 153 15.12 17.86 -22.03
CA ALA A 153 16.37 18.56 -21.88
C ALA A 153 16.36 19.76 -22.85
N ALA A 154 16.74 20.91 -22.35
CA ALA A 154 16.86 22.13 -23.16
C ALA A 154 18.26 22.73 -22.97
N SER A 155 18.78 23.35 -24.04
CA SER A 155 19.96 24.21 -23.95
C SER A 155 19.64 25.47 -23.15
N LEU A 156 20.67 26.21 -22.76
CA LEU A 156 20.52 27.44 -21.95
C LEU A 156 19.63 28.51 -22.62
N ASP A 157 19.58 28.51 -23.95
CA ASP A 157 18.73 29.36 -24.79
C ASP A 157 17.33 28.80 -25.07
N GLY A 158 16.97 27.64 -24.40
CA GLY A 158 15.62 27.09 -24.39
C GLY A 158 15.28 26.12 -25.54
N PHE A 159 16.22 25.73 -26.37
CA PHE A 159 15.99 24.78 -27.46
C PHE A 159 16.10 23.30 -27.00
N LEU A 160 15.28 22.43 -27.59
CA LEU A 160 15.24 20.99 -27.27
C LEU A 160 16.30 20.16 -28.00
N GLY A 161 17.13 20.77 -28.81
CA GLY A 161 18.22 20.13 -29.52
C GLY A 161 18.82 21.04 -30.58
N ALA A 162 20.03 20.75 -31.01
CA ALA A 162 20.61 21.42 -32.18
C ALA A 162 19.97 20.86 -33.47
N LYS A 163 19.68 21.71 -34.45
CA LYS A 163 19.47 21.25 -35.82
C LYS A 163 20.80 20.69 -36.31
N THR A 164 20.98 19.40 -36.29
CA THR A 164 22.09 18.79 -37.03
C THR A 164 21.69 18.78 -38.48
N ASN A 165 22.39 19.56 -39.27
CA ASN A 165 22.36 19.50 -40.74
C ASN A 165 23.28 18.37 -41.23
N ASP A 166 23.37 17.26 -40.49
CA ASP A 166 24.08 16.08 -40.97
C ASP A 166 23.13 15.23 -41.81
N PRO A 167 23.56 14.87 -43.04
CA PRO A 167 22.77 14.09 -44.00
C PRO A 167 22.55 12.66 -43.55
#